data_2f3ea497ca41ef8221249868c68db7cc
#
_entry.id   2f3ea497ca41ef8221249868c68db7cc
#
_cell.length_a   1.000
_cell.length_b   1.000
_cell.length_c   1.000
_cell.angle_alpha   90.00
_cell.angle_beta   90.00
_cell.angle_gamma   90.00
#
_symmetry.space_group_name_H-M   'P 1'
#
loop_
_entity.id
_entity.type
_entity.pdbx_description
1 polymer ?
#
loop_
_entity_poly.entity_id
_entity_poly.type
_entity_poly.pdbx_seq_one_letter_code
_entity_poly.pdbx_strand_id
1 'polypeptide(L)'
;MTQPNGEAALFGRYCLAAYDEMFDSPATPRAHYASLHESLIELGPEELERRDRVADLTMRQQGITFTVYGRDQGVERIIPFDPIPRLIAPNEWDRIERGLKQRVRALNLFIHDVYHERLILKDRIVPPELVFGATGYRRECVGLQVPRDIYVHVSGIDLIRHSDGNFLVLEDNGRTPSGVSYVLKNRQVMKQVFPLLFSQYNVRPVDNYTDNLLAVLRSIAPPGCDDPTVVVLTPGIYNSAYYEHSFLARQMGVDLVEGRDLVLDRGQIFRRTTRGLQRVDVIYRRVDDDFLDPLTFRSDSMLGVAGLIGAYHSGNIGLANALGTGVADDKGIYPFVPEMIRFYLREEPILANVETFRPLIPSHRQHILANLEKLVVKAVDASGGYGMLIGPASTKEQRDEFARKIEANPRGYIAQPTINLSRHPTLVDGRLDGRHVDLRPFVLYGEEIIVMPGGLTRVALPEGSLVVNSSQGGGTKDTWVLHDNAARLAPADAPPEDCART
;
A
#
# COMPACT_ATOMS: atom_id res chain seq x y z
N MET A 1 -34.09 36.27 -3.59
CA MET A 1 -33.59 34.99 -4.14
C MET A 1 -33.03 34.23 -2.94
N THR A 2 -33.74 33.21 -2.45
CA THR A 2 -33.27 32.33 -1.41
C THR A 2 -32.00 31.63 -1.93
N GLN A 3 -30.88 31.79 -1.22
CA GLN A 3 -29.67 31.00 -1.52
C GLN A 3 -30.06 29.51 -1.54
N PRO A 4 -29.63 28.74 -2.56
CA PRO A 4 -29.88 27.32 -2.56
C PRO A 4 -29.35 26.75 -1.28
N ASN A 5 -30.14 25.90 -0.60
CA ASN A 5 -29.76 25.18 0.61
C ASN A 5 -28.38 24.58 0.35
N GLY A 6 -27.40 24.77 1.26
CA GLY A 6 -26.00 24.39 1.06
C GLY A 6 -25.85 22.93 0.62
N GLU A 7 -26.76 22.06 1.06
CA GLU A 7 -26.85 20.66 0.65
C GLU A 7 -27.11 20.51 -0.86
N ALA A 8 -28.09 21.25 -1.40
CA ALA A 8 -28.39 21.21 -2.83
C ALA A 8 -27.25 21.78 -3.70
N ALA A 9 -26.47 22.72 -3.15
CA ALA A 9 -25.33 23.29 -3.85
C ALA A 9 -24.16 22.28 -3.96
N LEU A 10 -23.89 21.50 -2.91
CA LEU A 10 -22.79 20.54 -2.86
C LEU A 10 -23.18 19.17 -3.41
N PHE A 11 -24.32 18.62 -3.02
CA PHE A 11 -24.76 17.25 -3.29
C PHE A 11 -25.88 17.15 -4.34
N GLY A 12 -26.35 18.25 -4.91
CA GLY A 12 -27.54 18.26 -5.78
C GLY A 12 -27.47 17.38 -7.04
N ARG A 13 -26.29 16.89 -7.41
CA ARG A 13 -26.07 15.92 -8.49
C ARG A 13 -25.45 14.61 -8.00
N TYR A 14 -25.27 14.47 -6.70
CA TYR A 14 -24.66 13.28 -6.13
C TYR A 14 -25.57 12.06 -6.32
N CYS A 15 -25.05 11.03 -6.97
CA CYS A 15 -25.80 9.83 -7.32
C CYS A 15 -25.21 8.60 -6.64
N LEU A 16 -26.04 7.83 -5.96
CA LEU A 16 -25.67 6.55 -5.37
C LEU A 16 -25.76 5.45 -6.43
N ALA A 17 -24.62 5.00 -6.96
CA ALA A 17 -24.57 4.00 -8.04
C ALA A 17 -23.85 2.71 -7.66
N ALA A 18 -23.18 2.66 -6.51
CA ALA A 18 -22.49 1.50 -5.95
C ALA A 18 -22.56 1.60 -4.43
N TYR A 19 -21.79 0.77 -3.69
CA TYR A 19 -21.62 1.00 -2.26
C TYR A 19 -21.03 2.38 -2.05
N ASP A 20 -21.76 3.24 -1.34
CA ASP A 20 -21.29 4.56 -1.00
C ASP A 20 -20.68 4.57 0.40
N GLU A 21 -19.49 5.15 0.53
CA GLU A 21 -18.77 5.20 1.82
C GLU A 21 -19.42 6.17 2.80
N MET A 22 -19.97 7.30 2.30
CA MET A 22 -20.56 8.34 3.14
C MET A 22 -22.06 8.13 3.36
N PHE A 23 -22.80 7.67 2.36
CA PHE A 23 -24.25 7.58 2.42
C PHE A 23 -24.76 6.15 2.50
N ASP A 24 -25.78 5.95 3.32
CA ASP A 24 -26.52 4.67 3.40
C ASP A 24 -27.69 4.65 2.41
N SER A 25 -28.34 5.79 2.25
CA SER A 25 -29.40 6.02 1.27
C SER A 25 -29.35 7.49 0.81
N PRO A 26 -30.08 7.90 -0.24
CA PRO A 26 -30.08 9.30 -0.69
C PRO A 26 -30.31 10.29 0.46
N ALA A 27 -29.42 11.26 0.61
CA ALA A 27 -29.41 12.27 1.66
C ALA A 27 -29.34 11.75 3.13
N THR A 28 -29.01 10.47 3.33
CA THR A 28 -28.85 9.89 4.67
C THR A 28 -27.40 9.46 4.89
N PRO A 29 -26.57 10.28 5.54
CA PRO A 29 -25.20 9.91 5.83
C PRO A 29 -25.15 8.76 6.85
N ARG A 30 -24.14 7.89 6.70
CA ARG A 30 -23.83 6.87 7.70
C ARG A 30 -23.49 7.54 9.02
N ALA A 31 -23.80 6.90 10.15
CA ALA A 31 -23.67 7.49 11.48
C ALA A 31 -22.30 8.14 11.74
N HIS A 32 -21.21 7.49 11.33
CA HIS A 32 -19.85 8.03 11.52
C HIS A 32 -19.49 9.17 10.55
N TYR A 33 -20.28 9.43 9.53
CA TYR A 33 -20.13 10.55 8.59
C TYR A 33 -21.06 11.73 8.90
N ALA A 34 -22.02 11.60 9.79
CA ALA A 34 -23.05 12.63 10.05
C ALA A 34 -22.43 14.01 10.34
N SER A 35 -21.48 14.07 11.24
CA SER A 35 -20.81 15.34 11.60
C SER A 35 -19.97 15.92 10.45
N LEU A 36 -19.31 15.07 9.65
CA LEU A 36 -18.59 15.52 8.45
C LEU A 36 -19.57 16.11 7.42
N HIS A 37 -20.69 15.43 7.17
CA HIS A 37 -21.72 15.88 6.24
C HIS A 37 -22.29 17.26 6.65
N GLU A 38 -22.65 17.45 7.92
CA GLU A 38 -23.10 18.74 8.45
C GLU A 38 -22.04 19.82 8.27
N SER A 39 -20.78 19.55 8.62
CA SER A 39 -19.68 20.51 8.47
C SER A 39 -19.42 20.89 7.02
N LEU A 40 -19.55 19.95 6.06
CA LEU A 40 -19.41 20.26 4.65
C LEU A 40 -20.54 21.18 4.14
N ILE A 41 -21.78 20.96 4.58
CA ILE A 41 -22.92 21.82 4.25
C ILE A 41 -22.72 23.23 4.81
N GLU A 42 -22.28 23.35 6.07
CA GLU A 42 -22.01 24.64 6.71
C GLU A 42 -20.89 25.43 6.01
N LEU A 43 -19.82 24.73 5.58
CA LEU A 43 -18.71 25.37 4.86
C LEU A 43 -19.16 25.90 3.48
N GLY A 44 -19.99 25.15 2.79
CA GLY A 44 -20.44 25.49 1.44
C GLY A 44 -19.36 25.37 0.36
N PRO A 45 -19.75 25.48 -0.93
CA PRO A 45 -18.86 25.22 -2.06
C PRO A 45 -17.67 26.19 -2.16
N GLU A 46 -17.88 27.48 -1.93
CA GLU A 46 -16.84 28.51 -2.06
C GLU A 46 -15.69 28.31 -1.06
N GLU A 47 -16.02 28.00 0.20
CA GLU A 47 -15.01 27.76 1.24
C GLU A 47 -14.31 26.43 1.02
N LEU A 48 -15.00 25.38 0.55
CA LEU A 48 -14.39 24.12 0.16
C LEU A 48 -13.38 24.30 -0.96
N GLU A 49 -13.74 25.02 -2.02
CA GLU A 49 -12.80 25.33 -3.11
C GLU A 49 -11.61 26.15 -2.63
N ARG A 50 -11.82 27.10 -1.71
CA ARG A 50 -10.73 27.87 -1.12
C ARG A 50 -9.76 26.96 -0.38
N ARG A 51 -10.26 26.01 0.41
CA ARG A 51 -9.45 25.05 1.16
C ARG A 51 -8.74 24.06 0.25
N ASP A 52 -9.39 23.62 -0.80
CA ASP A 52 -8.78 22.77 -1.82
C ASP A 52 -7.58 23.46 -2.49
N ARG A 53 -7.73 24.72 -2.88
CA ARG A 53 -6.61 25.53 -3.39
C ARG A 53 -5.46 25.67 -2.39
N VAL A 54 -5.77 25.80 -1.09
CA VAL A 54 -4.73 25.85 -0.03
C VAL A 54 -4.04 24.50 0.10
N ALA A 55 -4.79 23.39 0.03
CA ALA A 55 -4.21 22.04 0.05
C ALA A 55 -3.26 21.82 -1.11
N ASP A 56 -3.71 22.15 -2.33
CA ASP A 56 -2.91 22.06 -3.56
C ASP A 56 -1.62 22.91 -3.47
N LEU A 57 -1.74 24.14 -3.00
CA LEU A 57 -0.58 25.02 -2.82
C LEU A 57 0.40 24.43 -1.80
N THR A 58 -0.10 23.87 -0.70
CA THR A 58 0.72 23.23 0.34
C THR A 58 1.46 22.02 -0.21
N MET A 59 0.77 21.16 -0.99
CA MET A 59 1.38 20.01 -1.65
C MET A 59 2.51 20.44 -2.60
N ARG A 60 2.27 21.49 -3.40
CA ARG A 60 3.27 22.06 -4.33
C ARG A 60 4.49 22.59 -3.60
N GLN A 61 4.28 23.43 -2.58
CA GLN A 61 5.39 24.05 -1.82
C GLN A 61 6.23 23.02 -1.08
N GLN A 62 5.65 21.90 -0.67
CA GLN A 62 6.38 20.82 0.00
C GLN A 62 7.06 19.85 -0.99
N GLY A 63 6.92 20.07 -2.31
CA GLY A 63 7.54 19.22 -3.33
C GLY A 63 7.04 17.79 -3.29
N ILE A 64 5.73 17.59 -2.97
CA ILE A 64 5.12 16.27 -2.87
C ILE A 64 4.78 15.79 -4.27
N THR A 65 5.73 15.19 -4.94
CA THR A 65 5.66 14.84 -6.34
C THR A 65 5.74 13.34 -6.56
N PHE A 66 5.28 12.92 -7.71
CA PHE A 66 5.40 11.57 -8.23
C PHE A 66 5.81 11.64 -9.70
N THR A 67 6.83 10.92 -10.09
CA THR A 67 7.27 10.90 -11.48
C THR A 67 6.46 9.88 -12.27
N VAL A 68 5.71 10.36 -13.26
CA VAL A 68 5.00 9.51 -14.22
C VAL A 68 5.88 9.37 -15.45
N TYR A 69 6.24 8.13 -15.82
CA TYR A 69 6.99 7.85 -17.02
C TYR A 69 6.03 7.69 -18.21
N GLY A 70 6.08 8.65 -19.15
CA GLY A 70 5.49 8.54 -20.48
C GLY A 70 6.41 7.77 -21.45
N ARG A 71 6.04 7.71 -22.75
CA ARG A 71 6.82 6.98 -23.77
C ARG A 71 8.25 7.48 -23.94
N ASP A 72 8.55 8.76 -23.65
CA ASP A 72 9.85 9.38 -23.97
C ASP A 72 10.53 10.11 -22.80
N GLN A 73 9.82 10.55 -21.74
CA GLN A 73 10.41 11.23 -20.60
C GLN A 73 9.56 11.09 -19.34
N GLY A 74 10.20 11.05 -18.16
CA GLY A 74 9.52 11.15 -16.88
C GLY A 74 9.03 12.59 -16.65
N VAL A 75 7.75 12.75 -16.35
CA VAL A 75 7.17 14.05 -15.96
C VAL A 75 6.86 14.01 -14.47
N GLU A 76 7.49 14.90 -13.73
CA GLU A 76 7.20 15.10 -12.31
C GLU A 76 5.83 15.79 -12.17
N ARG A 77 4.93 15.13 -11.47
CA ARG A 77 3.56 15.63 -11.23
C ARG A 77 3.28 15.62 -9.74
N ILE A 78 2.48 16.58 -9.30
CA ILE A 78 1.86 16.53 -7.98
C ILE A 78 0.77 15.48 -8.01
N ILE A 79 0.71 14.64 -6.97
CA ILE A 79 -0.43 13.73 -6.82
C ILE A 79 -1.64 14.58 -6.45
N PRO A 80 -2.73 14.54 -7.22
CA PRO A 80 -3.95 15.25 -6.87
C PRO A 80 -4.44 14.80 -5.49
N PHE A 81 -4.71 15.75 -4.63
CA PHE A 81 -5.22 15.50 -3.29
C PHE A 81 -6.65 16.03 -3.18
N ASP A 82 -7.57 15.19 -2.75
CA ASP A 82 -8.95 15.59 -2.49
C ASP A 82 -9.13 15.84 -0.97
N PRO A 83 -9.67 17.00 -0.59
CA PRO A 83 -9.74 17.42 0.80
C PRO A 83 -10.88 16.78 1.60
N ILE A 84 -11.70 15.92 1.01
CA ILE A 84 -12.77 15.22 1.71
C ILE A 84 -12.24 13.92 2.29
N PRO A 85 -12.08 13.79 3.64
CA PRO A 85 -11.46 12.62 4.24
C PRO A 85 -12.36 11.39 4.15
N ARG A 86 -11.77 10.22 3.92
CA ARG A 86 -12.46 8.93 4.03
C ARG A 86 -12.41 8.44 5.47
N LEU A 87 -13.57 8.19 6.07
CA LEU A 87 -13.70 7.71 7.44
C LEU A 87 -13.90 6.20 7.46
N ILE A 88 -13.20 5.54 8.39
CA ILE A 88 -13.38 4.10 8.64
C ILE A 88 -13.77 3.94 10.11
N ALA A 89 -14.88 3.25 10.35
CA ALA A 89 -15.40 2.99 11.68
C ALA A 89 -14.45 2.06 12.48
N PRO A 90 -14.42 2.17 13.83
CA PRO A 90 -13.50 1.40 14.66
C PRO A 90 -13.60 -0.12 14.47
N ASN A 91 -14.81 -0.65 14.47
CA ASN A 91 -15.07 -2.07 14.30
C ASN A 91 -14.68 -2.62 12.93
N GLU A 92 -14.83 -1.82 11.87
CA GLU A 92 -14.35 -2.16 10.53
C GLU A 92 -12.82 -2.23 10.50
N TRP A 93 -12.18 -1.22 11.08
CA TRP A 93 -10.71 -1.17 11.14
C TRP A 93 -10.14 -2.33 11.94
N ASP A 94 -10.71 -2.66 13.08
CA ASP A 94 -10.24 -3.75 13.92
C ASP A 94 -10.32 -5.11 13.19
N ARG A 95 -11.31 -5.30 12.31
CA ARG A 95 -11.39 -6.47 11.43
C ARG A 95 -10.29 -6.44 10.36
N ILE A 96 -10.07 -5.28 9.73
CA ILE A 96 -9.01 -5.08 8.73
C ILE A 96 -7.66 -5.37 9.38
N GLU A 97 -7.34 -4.75 10.50
CA GLU A 97 -6.07 -4.91 11.21
C GLU A 97 -5.78 -6.36 11.55
N ARG A 98 -6.74 -7.08 12.15
CA ARG A 98 -6.58 -8.50 12.46
C ARG A 98 -6.34 -9.34 11.20
N GLY A 99 -7.10 -9.08 10.14
CA GLY A 99 -6.95 -9.80 8.88
C GLY A 99 -5.63 -9.54 8.18
N LEU A 100 -5.12 -8.31 8.24
CA LEU A 100 -3.81 -7.94 7.70
C LEU A 100 -2.68 -8.60 8.49
N LYS A 101 -2.75 -8.61 9.83
CA LYS A 101 -1.78 -9.31 10.70
C LYS A 101 -1.74 -10.80 10.39
N GLN A 102 -2.90 -11.44 10.27
CA GLN A 102 -3.01 -12.84 9.90
C GLN A 102 -2.37 -13.12 8.53
N ARG A 103 -2.70 -12.29 7.55
CA ARG A 103 -2.24 -12.44 6.17
C ARG A 103 -0.72 -12.30 6.03
N VAL A 104 -0.14 -11.24 6.58
CA VAL A 104 1.32 -10.99 6.51
C VAL A 104 2.10 -12.09 7.22
N ARG A 105 1.58 -12.62 8.33
CA ARG A 105 2.18 -13.76 9.03
C ARG A 105 2.18 -15.02 8.15
N ALA A 106 1.06 -15.33 7.50
CA ALA A 106 0.98 -16.48 6.60
C ALA A 106 1.89 -16.34 5.37
N LEU A 107 1.99 -15.13 4.78
CA LEU A 107 2.90 -14.85 3.67
C LEU A 107 4.37 -15.04 4.07
N ASN A 108 4.78 -14.59 5.26
CA ASN A 108 6.14 -14.80 5.75
C ASN A 108 6.46 -16.28 5.97
N LEU A 109 5.54 -17.06 6.55
CA LEU A 109 5.68 -18.50 6.69
C LEU A 109 5.76 -19.21 5.33
N PHE A 110 4.97 -18.76 4.36
CA PHE A 110 5.05 -19.27 2.99
C PHE A 110 6.41 -19.01 2.35
N ILE A 111 6.94 -17.79 2.45
CA ILE A 111 8.26 -17.46 1.89
C ILE A 111 9.34 -18.29 2.56
N HIS A 112 9.30 -18.41 3.88
CA HIS A 112 10.22 -19.27 4.63
C HIS A 112 10.15 -20.72 4.13
N ASP A 113 8.95 -21.30 4.07
CA ASP A 113 8.75 -22.69 3.66
C ASP A 113 9.25 -22.97 2.24
N VAL A 114 8.97 -22.08 1.27
CA VAL A 114 9.38 -22.33 -0.14
C VAL A 114 10.89 -22.26 -0.35
N TYR A 115 11.62 -21.55 0.51
CA TYR A 115 13.08 -21.51 0.48
C TYR A 115 13.75 -22.56 1.37
N HIS A 116 13.00 -23.29 2.23
CA HIS A 116 13.51 -24.32 3.13
C HIS A 116 12.82 -25.67 2.89
N GLU A 117 11.85 -26.01 3.71
CA GLU A 117 11.25 -27.36 3.76
C GLU A 117 10.29 -27.65 2.60
N ARG A 118 9.64 -26.64 2.02
CA ARG A 118 8.70 -26.74 0.89
C ARG A 118 7.49 -27.61 1.19
N LEU A 119 7.00 -27.57 2.42
CA LEU A 119 5.90 -28.43 2.88
C LEU A 119 4.62 -28.17 2.09
N ILE A 120 4.25 -26.90 1.89
CA ILE A 120 3.03 -26.53 1.14
C ILE A 120 3.09 -27.00 -0.32
N LEU A 121 4.31 -27.09 -0.91
CA LEU A 121 4.53 -27.59 -2.27
C LEU A 121 4.48 -29.14 -2.30
N LYS A 122 5.03 -29.83 -1.27
CA LYS A 122 4.97 -31.27 -1.13
C LYS A 122 3.52 -31.75 -0.98
N ASP A 123 2.71 -31.01 -0.22
CA ASP A 123 1.29 -31.28 -0.03
C ASP A 123 0.43 -30.82 -1.22
N ARG A 124 1.04 -30.22 -2.25
CA ARG A 124 0.39 -29.73 -3.47
C ARG A 124 -0.75 -28.74 -3.25
N ILE A 125 -0.72 -28.01 -2.15
CA ILE A 125 -1.65 -26.92 -1.87
C ILE A 125 -1.36 -25.76 -2.81
N VAL A 126 -0.06 -25.39 -2.94
CA VAL A 126 0.41 -24.48 -3.98
C VAL A 126 1.19 -25.32 -5.01
N PRO A 127 0.83 -25.26 -6.30
CA PRO A 127 1.56 -25.96 -7.35
C PRO A 127 3.02 -25.51 -7.45
N PRO A 128 4.01 -26.43 -7.40
CA PRO A 128 5.43 -26.07 -7.46
C PRO A 128 5.82 -25.23 -8.67
N GLU A 129 5.18 -25.49 -9.82
CA GLU A 129 5.41 -24.76 -11.08
C GLU A 129 5.03 -23.27 -11.00
N LEU A 130 4.09 -22.91 -10.14
CA LEU A 130 3.76 -21.51 -9.88
C LEU A 130 4.87 -20.79 -9.12
N VAL A 131 5.46 -21.45 -8.13
CA VAL A 131 6.54 -20.89 -7.31
C VAL A 131 7.85 -20.82 -8.08
N PHE A 132 8.30 -21.96 -8.63
CA PHE A 132 9.58 -22.02 -9.35
C PHE A 132 9.57 -21.30 -10.70
N GLY A 133 8.40 -21.09 -11.28
CA GLY A 133 8.19 -20.28 -12.49
C GLY A 133 7.93 -18.80 -12.21
N ALA A 134 7.86 -18.37 -10.94
CA ALA A 134 7.70 -16.97 -10.61
C ALA A 134 9.00 -16.19 -10.85
N THR A 135 8.91 -15.03 -11.51
CA THR A 135 10.07 -14.15 -11.73
C THR A 135 10.68 -13.64 -10.42
N GLY A 136 9.88 -13.59 -9.35
CA GLY A 136 10.32 -13.20 -8.01
C GLY A 136 10.95 -14.32 -7.19
N TYR A 137 10.96 -15.58 -7.66
CA TYR A 137 11.64 -16.67 -6.96
C TYR A 137 13.15 -16.59 -7.18
N ARG A 138 13.92 -16.62 -6.08
CA ARG A 138 15.39 -16.51 -6.12
C ARG A 138 16.02 -17.78 -5.58
N ARG A 139 16.77 -18.48 -6.43
CA ARG A 139 17.51 -19.71 -6.02
C ARG A 139 18.55 -19.42 -4.94
N GLU A 140 19.10 -18.23 -4.97
CA GLU A 140 20.09 -17.71 -4.03
C GLU A 140 19.55 -17.60 -2.60
N CYS A 141 18.22 -17.63 -2.44
CA CYS A 141 17.57 -17.59 -1.12
C CYS A 141 17.35 -19.00 -0.52
N VAL A 142 17.64 -20.08 -1.25
CA VAL A 142 17.42 -21.44 -0.73
C VAL A 142 18.35 -21.71 0.43
N GLY A 143 17.77 -22.00 1.61
CA GLY A 143 18.49 -22.23 2.87
C GLY A 143 19.05 -20.98 3.53
N LEU A 144 18.71 -19.78 3.02
CA LEU A 144 19.15 -18.51 3.61
C LEU A 144 18.49 -18.29 4.97
N GLN A 145 19.33 -18.10 5.99
CA GLN A 145 18.86 -17.73 7.33
C GLN A 145 18.63 -16.22 7.38
N VAL A 146 17.38 -15.80 7.52
CA VAL A 146 17.02 -14.38 7.71
C VAL A 146 16.74 -14.10 9.18
N PRO A 147 16.98 -12.87 9.67
CA PRO A 147 16.68 -12.54 11.05
C PRO A 147 15.21 -12.86 11.41
N ARG A 148 14.98 -13.65 12.47
CA ARG A 148 13.65 -14.02 12.99
C ARG A 148 12.75 -14.77 11.99
N ASP A 149 13.30 -15.29 10.89
CA ASP A 149 12.55 -15.89 9.78
C ASP A 149 11.52 -14.94 9.14
N ILE A 150 11.75 -13.63 9.27
CA ILE A 150 10.88 -12.59 8.68
C ILE A 150 11.51 -12.06 7.39
N TYR A 151 10.79 -12.21 6.28
CA TYR A 151 11.21 -11.78 4.95
C TYR A 151 10.57 -10.43 4.57
N VAL A 152 9.26 -10.28 4.82
CA VAL A 152 8.49 -9.08 4.53
C VAL A 152 8.32 -8.25 5.80
N HIS A 153 9.19 -7.27 5.98
CA HIS A 153 9.17 -6.35 7.10
C HIS A 153 8.23 -5.17 6.86
N VAL A 154 8.06 -4.80 5.60
CA VAL A 154 7.16 -3.72 5.16
C VAL A 154 6.29 -4.24 4.04
N SER A 155 4.97 -4.20 4.21
CA SER A 155 4.02 -4.56 3.17
C SER A 155 2.95 -3.48 2.98
N GLY A 156 2.46 -3.38 1.73
CA GLY A 156 1.27 -2.60 1.37
C GLY A 156 0.26 -3.55 0.75
N ILE A 157 -0.89 -3.72 1.37
CA ILE A 157 -1.91 -4.67 0.90
C ILE A 157 -3.07 -3.88 0.34
N ASP A 158 -3.39 -4.08 -0.94
CA ASP A 158 -4.47 -3.34 -1.59
C ASP A 158 -5.82 -3.96 -1.24
N LEU A 159 -6.69 -3.16 -0.66
CA LEU A 159 -8.05 -3.52 -0.28
C LEU A 159 -9.05 -2.75 -1.13
N ILE A 160 -10.12 -3.42 -1.50
CA ILE A 160 -11.30 -2.80 -2.07
C ILE A 160 -12.50 -3.06 -1.19
N ARG A 161 -13.48 -2.15 -1.20
CA ARG A 161 -14.78 -2.41 -0.57
C ARG A 161 -15.77 -2.88 -1.65
N HIS A 162 -16.32 -4.06 -1.44
CA HIS A 162 -17.32 -4.67 -2.32
C HIS A 162 -18.71 -4.06 -2.08
N SER A 163 -19.65 -4.32 -2.98
CA SER A 163 -21.02 -3.81 -2.93
C SER A 163 -21.82 -4.24 -1.68
N ASP A 164 -21.41 -5.30 -1.01
CA ASP A 164 -21.97 -5.76 0.27
C ASP A 164 -21.39 -5.06 1.50
N GLY A 165 -20.48 -4.11 1.29
CA GLY A 165 -19.80 -3.35 2.35
C GLY A 165 -18.54 -4.03 2.92
N ASN A 166 -18.24 -5.27 2.55
CA ASN A 166 -17.06 -5.99 3.03
C ASN A 166 -15.78 -5.55 2.29
N PHE A 167 -14.67 -5.49 3.04
CA PHE A 167 -13.36 -5.33 2.45
C PHE A 167 -12.83 -6.67 1.91
N LEU A 168 -12.33 -6.64 0.67
CA LEU A 168 -11.66 -7.75 0.00
C LEU A 168 -10.21 -7.35 -0.29
N VAL A 169 -9.31 -8.33 -0.22
CA VAL A 169 -7.92 -8.12 -0.65
C VAL A 169 -7.86 -8.20 -2.17
N LEU A 170 -7.22 -7.24 -2.81
CA LEU A 170 -7.04 -7.16 -4.27
C LEU A 170 -5.67 -7.67 -4.70
N GLU A 171 -4.61 -7.32 -3.96
CA GLU A 171 -3.24 -7.78 -4.19
C GLU A 171 -2.36 -7.58 -2.95
N ASP A 172 -1.26 -8.33 -2.89
CA ASP A 172 -0.22 -8.20 -1.88
C ASP A 172 1.02 -7.55 -2.49
N ASN A 173 1.63 -6.60 -1.78
CA ASN A 173 2.87 -5.95 -2.16
C ASN A 173 3.89 -6.10 -1.02
N GLY A 174 4.84 -7.03 -1.17
CA GLY A 174 5.85 -7.38 -0.16
C GLY A 174 7.30 -7.17 -0.61
N ARG A 175 7.56 -6.67 -1.85
CA ARG A 175 8.91 -6.33 -2.30
C ARG A 175 9.33 -4.95 -1.82
N THR A 176 8.82 -3.91 -2.46
CA THR A 176 9.14 -2.50 -2.21
C THR A 176 7.87 -1.65 -2.24
N PRO A 177 6.89 -1.86 -1.32
CA PRO A 177 5.65 -1.10 -1.33
C PRO A 177 5.93 0.40 -1.18
N SER A 178 5.16 1.22 -1.89
CA SER A 178 5.25 2.69 -1.89
C SER A 178 3.92 3.32 -1.60
N GLY A 179 3.96 4.58 -1.14
CA GLY A 179 2.78 5.41 -0.92
C GLY A 179 2.56 5.85 0.53
N VAL A 180 3.32 5.35 1.50
CA VAL A 180 3.16 5.72 2.92
C VAL A 180 3.52 7.18 3.18
N SER A 181 4.47 7.73 2.45
CA SER A 181 4.82 9.16 2.54
C SER A 181 3.62 10.06 2.22
N TYR A 182 2.80 9.65 1.26
CA TYR A 182 1.58 10.39 0.90
C TYR A 182 0.51 10.28 1.99
N VAL A 183 0.38 9.13 2.67
CA VAL A 183 -0.53 9.00 3.82
C VAL A 183 -0.15 10.00 4.92
N LEU A 184 1.13 10.05 5.29
CA LEU A 184 1.63 10.96 6.32
C LEU A 184 1.46 12.42 5.91
N LYS A 185 1.70 12.74 4.63
CA LYS A 185 1.53 14.09 4.11
C LYS A 185 0.08 14.50 3.97
N ASN A 186 -0.79 13.65 3.47
CA ASN A 186 -2.23 13.89 3.43
C ASN A 186 -2.75 14.26 4.82
N ARG A 187 -2.36 13.50 5.86
CA ARG A 187 -2.71 13.78 7.26
C ARG A 187 -2.20 15.16 7.73
N GLN A 188 -0.96 15.53 7.37
CA GLN A 188 -0.41 16.85 7.71
C GLN A 188 -1.18 17.97 7.02
N VAL A 189 -1.51 17.83 5.73
CA VAL A 189 -2.29 18.81 4.97
C VAL A 189 -3.69 18.94 5.55
N MET A 190 -4.37 17.83 5.87
CA MET A 190 -5.70 17.85 6.48
C MET A 190 -5.71 18.57 7.82
N LYS A 191 -4.73 18.35 8.70
CA LYS A 191 -4.59 19.08 9.96
C LYS A 191 -4.43 20.59 9.77
N GLN A 192 -3.84 21.04 8.65
CA GLN A 192 -3.65 22.45 8.33
C GLN A 192 -4.89 23.07 7.66
N VAL A 193 -5.54 22.35 6.76
CA VAL A 193 -6.66 22.82 5.96
C VAL A 193 -7.98 22.75 6.74
N PHE A 194 -8.18 21.72 7.55
CA PHE A 194 -9.39 21.47 8.32
C PHE A 194 -9.11 21.23 9.83
N PRO A 195 -8.42 22.15 10.54
CA PRO A 195 -8.02 21.92 11.93
C PRO A 195 -9.20 21.70 12.88
N LEU A 196 -10.28 22.46 12.72
CA LEU A 196 -11.49 22.33 13.54
C LEU A 196 -12.19 21.00 13.28
N LEU A 197 -12.42 20.66 12.03
CA LEU A 197 -13.03 19.39 11.64
C LEU A 197 -12.20 18.20 12.14
N PHE A 198 -10.87 18.24 11.98
CA PHE A 198 -9.99 17.20 12.48
C PHE A 198 -10.08 17.05 14.00
N SER A 199 -10.20 18.14 14.75
CA SER A 199 -10.31 18.10 16.21
C SER A 199 -11.65 17.56 16.73
N GLN A 200 -12.71 17.62 15.92
CA GLN A 200 -14.04 17.07 16.26
C GLN A 200 -14.05 15.54 16.21
N TYR A 201 -13.20 14.96 15.36
CA TYR A 201 -13.05 13.52 15.21
C TYR A 201 -11.90 13.00 16.08
N ASN A 202 -12.14 11.90 16.77
CA ASN A 202 -11.09 11.19 17.49
C ASN A 202 -10.38 10.23 16.53
N VAL A 203 -9.45 10.77 15.72
CA VAL A 203 -8.73 10.03 14.66
C VAL A 203 -7.50 9.34 15.22
N ARG A 204 -7.33 8.04 14.99
CA ARG A 204 -6.12 7.30 15.38
C ARG A 204 -4.87 7.92 14.72
N PRO A 205 -3.77 8.11 15.47
CA PRO A 205 -2.56 8.75 14.96
C PRO A 205 -1.81 7.86 13.96
N VAL A 206 -1.17 8.47 12.96
CA VAL A 206 -0.29 7.80 11.99
C VAL A 206 1.15 8.30 12.08
N ASP A 207 1.40 9.33 12.88
CA ASP A 207 2.66 10.08 12.93
C ASP A 207 3.84 9.23 13.43
N ASN A 208 3.56 8.16 14.19
CA ASN A 208 4.55 7.22 14.73
C ASN A 208 5.05 6.17 13.72
N TYR A 209 4.57 6.19 12.47
CA TYR A 209 4.95 5.17 11.49
C TYR A 209 6.46 5.10 11.26
N THR A 210 7.13 6.22 11.13
CA THR A 210 8.57 6.28 10.84
C THR A 210 9.43 5.81 12.01
N ASP A 211 8.99 6.06 13.26
CA ASP A 211 9.64 5.54 14.45
C ASP A 211 9.50 4.01 14.54
N ASN A 212 8.30 3.51 14.27
CA ASN A 212 8.04 2.06 14.20
C ASN A 212 8.84 1.40 13.06
N LEU A 213 8.92 2.04 11.88
CA LEU A 213 9.74 1.55 10.79
C LEU A 213 11.21 1.46 11.18
N LEU A 214 11.76 2.51 11.81
CA LEU A 214 13.15 2.49 12.28
C LEU A 214 13.39 1.40 13.32
N ALA A 215 12.44 1.19 14.25
CA ALA A 215 12.51 0.11 15.23
C ALA A 215 12.54 -1.28 14.56
N VAL A 216 11.68 -1.50 13.56
CA VAL A 216 11.68 -2.74 12.75
C VAL A 216 13.02 -2.92 12.03
N LEU A 217 13.56 -1.88 11.41
CA LEU A 217 14.85 -1.94 10.72
C LEU A 217 16.00 -2.26 11.70
N ARG A 218 16.02 -1.65 12.88
CA ARG A 218 17.02 -1.94 13.90
C ARG A 218 16.94 -3.37 14.43
N SER A 219 15.76 -3.95 14.49
CA SER A 219 15.54 -5.32 14.99
C SER A 219 16.14 -6.43 14.12
N ILE A 220 16.55 -6.11 12.89
CA ILE A 220 17.17 -7.06 11.94
C ILE A 220 18.67 -6.83 11.78
N ALA A 221 19.26 -6.04 12.65
CA ALA A 221 20.71 -5.83 12.66
C ALA A 221 21.48 -7.15 12.95
N PRO A 222 22.73 -7.26 12.49
CA PRO A 222 23.60 -8.36 12.83
C PRO A 222 23.70 -8.58 14.35
N PRO A 223 23.85 -9.82 14.82
CA PRO A 223 24.02 -10.12 16.24
C PRO A 223 25.17 -9.34 16.89
N GLY A 224 24.96 -8.83 18.10
CA GLY A 224 25.96 -8.07 18.86
C GLY A 224 26.13 -6.60 18.43
N CYS A 225 25.19 -6.08 17.62
CA CYS A 225 25.14 -4.66 17.26
C CYS A 225 24.06 -3.95 18.09
N ASP A 226 24.47 -3.20 19.14
CA ASP A 226 23.54 -2.52 20.05
C ASP A 226 22.98 -1.21 19.48
N ASP A 227 23.74 -0.51 18.64
CA ASP A 227 23.33 0.73 17.98
C ASP A 227 23.58 0.65 16.46
N PRO A 228 22.72 -0.05 15.70
CA PRO A 228 22.94 -0.31 14.30
C PRO A 228 22.82 0.94 13.42
N THR A 229 23.76 1.10 12.52
CA THR A 229 23.70 2.10 11.46
C THR A 229 22.75 1.62 10.37
N VAL A 230 21.60 2.32 10.25
CA VAL A 230 20.57 2.06 9.23
C VAL A 230 20.74 3.07 8.08
N VAL A 231 20.59 2.60 6.84
CA VAL A 231 20.54 3.46 5.65
C VAL A 231 19.36 3.10 4.75
N VAL A 232 18.88 4.07 3.96
CA VAL A 232 17.91 3.83 2.89
C VAL A 232 18.66 3.76 1.55
N LEU A 233 18.64 2.59 0.91
CA LEU A 233 19.26 2.42 -0.42
C LEU A 233 18.25 2.75 -1.51
N THR A 234 18.50 3.81 -2.26
CA THR A 234 17.68 4.28 -3.38
C THR A 234 18.35 4.03 -4.73
N PRO A 235 17.59 3.74 -5.79
CA PRO A 235 18.11 3.72 -7.16
C PRO A 235 18.37 5.13 -7.73
N GLY A 236 18.12 6.20 -6.94
CA GLY A 236 18.39 7.58 -7.31
C GLY A 236 17.17 8.35 -7.84
N ILE A 237 17.44 9.57 -8.27
CA ILE A 237 16.44 10.60 -8.61
C ILE A 237 15.50 10.24 -9.76
N TYR A 238 15.89 9.29 -10.60
CA TYR A 238 15.06 8.83 -11.72
C TYR A 238 13.98 7.82 -11.30
N ASN A 239 13.97 7.37 -10.03
CA ASN A 239 12.92 6.48 -9.54
C ASN A 239 11.64 7.27 -9.24
N SER A 240 10.48 6.75 -9.66
CA SER A 240 9.18 7.40 -9.44
C SER A 240 8.84 7.64 -7.96
N ALA A 241 9.38 6.81 -7.06
CA ALA A 241 9.19 6.92 -5.63
C ALA A 241 10.35 7.63 -4.89
N TYR A 242 11.25 8.32 -5.60
CA TYR A 242 12.41 8.97 -4.98
C TYR A 242 12.03 9.95 -3.88
N TYR A 243 10.95 10.70 -4.07
CA TYR A 243 10.39 11.57 -3.03
C TYR A 243 10.17 10.78 -1.72
N GLU A 244 9.51 9.62 -1.80
CA GLU A 244 9.24 8.77 -0.64
C GLU A 244 10.54 8.27 0.02
N HIS A 245 11.53 7.86 -0.77
CA HIS A 245 12.82 7.40 -0.25
C HIS A 245 13.50 8.50 0.57
N SER A 246 13.57 9.71 0.01
CA SER A 246 14.13 10.90 0.67
C SER A 246 13.32 11.31 1.91
N PHE A 247 11.99 11.28 1.81
CA PHE A 247 11.09 11.60 2.91
C PHE A 247 11.29 10.65 4.10
N LEU A 248 11.27 9.34 3.85
CA LEU A 248 11.43 8.33 4.91
C LEU A 248 12.81 8.39 5.56
N ALA A 249 13.87 8.51 4.77
CA ALA A 249 15.24 8.67 5.30
C ALA A 249 15.32 9.87 6.26
N ARG A 250 14.80 11.02 5.84
CA ARG A 250 14.76 12.24 6.64
C ARG A 250 13.93 12.10 7.91
N GLN A 251 12.75 11.48 7.82
CA GLN A 251 11.87 11.31 8.99
C GLN A 251 12.45 10.35 10.02
N MET A 252 13.12 9.29 9.58
CA MET A 252 13.83 8.35 10.45
C MET A 252 15.17 8.88 10.98
N GLY A 253 15.69 9.99 10.42
CA GLY A 253 17.00 10.53 10.77
C GLY A 253 18.16 9.64 10.30
N VAL A 254 17.98 8.90 9.19
CA VAL A 254 19.00 8.02 8.61
C VAL A 254 19.45 8.54 7.23
N ASP A 255 20.60 8.05 6.76
CA ASP A 255 21.12 8.48 5.47
C ASP A 255 20.40 7.83 4.29
N LEU A 256 20.17 8.64 3.25
CA LEU A 256 19.78 8.19 1.93
C LEU A 256 21.05 7.95 1.11
N VAL A 257 21.22 6.74 0.60
CA VAL A 257 22.42 6.34 -0.15
C VAL A 257 22.06 5.71 -1.48
N GLU A 258 22.93 5.87 -2.47
CA GLU A 258 22.91 5.11 -3.73
C GLU A 258 23.95 3.97 -3.67
N GLY A 259 23.88 2.98 -4.56
CA GLY A 259 24.83 1.86 -4.59
C GLY A 259 26.30 2.29 -4.65
N ARG A 260 26.59 3.39 -5.37
CA ARG A 260 27.95 3.98 -5.47
C ARG A 260 28.50 4.52 -4.15
N ASP A 261 27.66 4.85 -3.19
CA ASP A 261 28.06 5.36 -1.88
C ASP A 261 28.47 4.24 -0.93
N LEU A 262 28.13 2.99 -1.28
CA LEU A 262 28.40 1.81 -0.50
C LEU A 262 29.59 1.01 -1.07
N VAL A 263 30.29 0.30 -0.19
CA VAL A 263 31.43 -0.57 -0.56
C VAL A 263 31.50 -1.75 0.38
N LEU A 264 31.81 -2.93 -0.17
CA LEU A 264 32.19 -4.10 0.59
C LEU A 264 33.67 -4.03 0.98
N ASP A 265 33.98 -4.14 2.27
CA ASP A 265 35.33 -4.36 2.78
C ASP A 265 35.32 -5.46 3.84
N ARG A 266 36.19 -6.47 3.69
CA ARG A 266 36.34 -7.61 4.61
C ARG A 266 35.03 -8.28 5.00
N GLY A 267 34.10 -8.43 4.04
CA GLY A 267 32.80 -9.06 4.25
C GLY A 267 31.75 -8.21 4.96
N GLN A 268 32.01 -6.94 5.19
CA GLN A 268 31.09 -5.96 5.78
C GLN A 268 30.80 -4.82 4.80
N ILE A 269 29.64 -4.21 4.93
CA ILE A 269 29.24 -3.07 4.10
C ILE A 269 29.56 -1.78 4.82
N PHE A 270 30.16 -0.86 4.08
CA PHE A 270 30.51 0.48 4.54
C PHE A 270 29.93 1.52 3.60
N ARG A 271 29.54 2.65 4.16
CA ARG A 271 29.29 3.87 3.38
C ARG A 271 30.52 4.77 3.33
N ARG A 272 30.71 5.44 2.21
CA ARG A 272 31.77 6.43 2.02
C ARG A 272 31.33 7.76 2.60
N THR A 273 32.15 8.33 3.48
CA THR A 273 31.92 9.65 4.06
C THR A 273 33.17 10.51 3.92
N THR A 274 33.03 11.81 4.13
CA THR A 274 34.18 12.74 4.15
C THR A 274 35.20 12.44 5.26
N ARG A 275 34.81 11.61 6.24
CA ARG A 275 35.67 11.17 7.37
C ARG A 275 36.22 9.75 7.19
N GLY A 276 36.00 9.14 6.03
CA GLY A 276 36.38 7.75 5.76
C GLY A 276 35.16 6.80 5.66
N LEU A 277 35.45 5.53 5.82
CA LEU A 277 34.43 4.47 5.76
C LEU A 277 33.68 4.36 7.09
N GLN A 278 32.37 4.31 7.03
CA GLN A 278 31.50 4.06 8.17
C GLN A 278 30.69 2.80 7.92
N ARG A 279 30.70 1.86 8.88
CA ARG A 279 29.96 0.59 8.78
C ARG A 279 28.47 0.85 8.64
N VAL A 280 27.81 0.02 7.82
CA VAL A 280 26.35 -0.07 7.67
C VAL A 280 25.93 -1.44 8.14
N ASP A 281 24.95 -1.49 9.05
CA ASP A 281 24.46 -2.72 9.67
C ASP A 281 23.10 -3.15 9.11
N VAL A 282 22.29 -2.19 8.63
CA VAL A 282 20.98 -2.45 8.04
C VAL A 282 20.72 -1.59 6.83
N ILE A 283 20.25 -2.18 5.77
CA ILE A 283 19.80 -1.48 4.55
C ILE A 283 18.28 -1.63 4.39
N TYR A 284 17.56 -0.51 4.45
CA TYR A 284 16.21 -0.44 3.92
C TYR A 284 16.28 -0.21 2.42
N ARG A 285 16.13 -1.29 1.66
CA ARG A 285 16.31 -1.24 0.22
C ARG A 285 15.05 -0.77 -0.52
N ARG A 286 15.25 0.13 -1.48
CA ARG A 286 14.24 0.55 -2.44
C ARG A 286 14.66 0.16 -3.87
N VAL A 287 15.53 -0.82 -3.96
CA VAL A 287 16.08 -1.42 -5.18
C VAL A 287 15.58 -2.86 -5.27
N ASP A 288 15.09 -3.28 -6.44
CA ASP A 288 14.64 -4.65 -6.67
C ASP A 288 15.79 -5.66 -6.63
N ASP A 289 15.49 -6.92 -6.35
CA ASP A 289 16.48 -8.01 -6.20
C ASP A 289 17.46 -8.07 -7.38
N ASP A 290 16.96 -7.96 -8.61
CA ASP A 290 17.77 -8.04 -9.84
C ASP A 290 18.91 -7.02 -9.90
N PHE A 291 18.78 -5.90 -9.21
CA PHE A 291 19.73 -4.79 -9.24
C PHE A 291 20.58 -4.66 -7.98
N LEU A 292 20.35 -5.49 -6.94
CA LEU A 292 21.00 -5.33 -5.64
C LEU A 292 22.49 -5.66 -5.64
N ASP A 293 22.89 -6.69 -6.41
CA ASP A 293 24.28 -7.12 -6.44
C ASP A 293 24.68 -7.58 -7.85
N PRO A 294 25.58 -6.83 -8.53
CA PRO A 294 26.00 -7.19 -9.89
C PRO A 294 26.82 -8.50 -9.97
N LEU A 295 27.35 -9.00 -8.85
CA LEU A 295 28.06 -10.28 -8.82
C LEU A 295 27.11 -11.49 -8.71
N THR A 296 25.88 -11.26 -8.27
CA THR A 296 24.90 -12.35 -8.04
C THR A 296 23.77 -12.32 -9.06
N PHE A 297 23.30 -11.13 -9.43
CA PHE A 297 22.15 -10.92 -10.32
C PHE A 297 22.58 -10.28 -11.65
N ARG A 298 22.02 -9.12 -11.98
CA ARG A 298 22.35 -8.43 -13.24
C ARG A 298 23.73 -7.81 -13.18
N SER A 299 24.67 -8.33 -13.97
CA SER A 299 26.07 -7.89 -14.01
C SER A 299 26.25 -6.46 -14.51
N ASP A 300 25.25 -5.88 -15.20
CA ASP A 300 25.24 -4.51 -15.69
C ASP A 300 24.60 -3.53 -14.68
N SER A 301 24.20 -3.98 -13.49
CA SER A 301 23.58 -3.12 -12.49
C SER A 301 24.57 -2.13 -11.89
N MET A 302 24.18 -0.86 -11.93
CA MET A 302 24.89 0.25 -11.24
C MET A 302 24.14 0.74 -9.99
N LEU A 303 22.99 0.08 -9.64
CA LEU A 303 22.10 0.54 -8.58
C LEU A 303 22.37 -0.14 -7.23
N GLY A 304 23.03 -1.28 -7.26
CA GLY A 304 23.32 -2.09 -6.08
C GLY A 304 24.78 -2.00 -5.63
N VAL A 305 25.17 -2.98 -4.81
CA VAL A 305 26.51 -3.05 -4.18
C VAL A 305 27.13 -4.40 -4.49
N ALA A 306 28.29 -4.41 -5.14
CA ALA A 306 29.01 -5.64 -5.47
C ALA A 306 29.39 -6.41 -4.20
N GLY A 307 28.96 -7.66 -4.08
CA GLY A 307 29.22 -8.55 -2.95
C GLY A 307 28.26 -8.37 -1.76
N LEU A 308 27.21 -7.56 -1.90
CA LEU A 308 26.18 -7.38 -0.86
C LEU A 308 25.56 -8.70 -0.44
N ILE A 309 25.23 -9.56 -1.42
CA ILE A 309 24.58 -10.85 -1.14
C ILE A 309 25.50 -11.77 -0.33
N GLY A 310 26.80 -11.75 -0.59
CA GLY A 310 27.78 -12.49 0.23
C GLY A 310 27.83 -11.99 1.69
N ALA A 311 27.80 -10.69 1.91
CA ALA A 311 27.72 -10.10 3.25
C ALA A 311 26.40 -10.49 3.97
N TYR A 312 25.27 -10.48 3.23
CA TYR A 312 23.96 -10.87 3.75
C TYR A 312 23.90 -12.35 4.15
N HIS A 313 24.39 -13.26 3.30
CA HIS A 313 24.50 -14.68 3.62
C HIS A 313 25.39 -14.97 4.85
N SER A 314 26.42 -14.13 5.07
CA SER A 314 27.29 -14.23 6.22
C SER A 314 26.71 -13.63 7.51
N GLY A 315 25.49 -13.11 7.47
CA GLY A 315 24.83 -12.44 8.61
C GLY A 315 25.49 -11.11 9.02
N ASN A 316 26.26 -10.49 8.13
CA ASN A 316 26.99 -9.25 8.41
C ASN A 316 26.20 -7.98 8.13
N ILE A 317 25.01 -8.09 7.55
CA ILE A 317 24.10 -6.98 7.23
C ILE A 317 22.64 -7.44 7.26
N GLY A 318 21.74 -6.59 7.75
CA GLY A 318 20.30 -6.78 7.64
C GLY A 318 19.74 -6.14 6.37
N LEU A 319 18.80 -6.80 5.71
CA LEU A 319 18.06 -6.27 4.55
C LEU A 319 16.58 -6.25 4.81
N ALA A 320 15.91 -5.12 4.60
CA ALA A 320 14.45 -5.00 4.61
C ALA A 320 13.94 -4.44 3.26
N ASN A 321 12.97 -5.06 2.57
CA ASN A 321 12.55 -6.45 2.81
C ASN A 321 13.67 -7.41 2.38
N ALA A 322 13.65 -8.62 2.91
CA ALA A 322 14.63 -9.64 2.58
C ALA A 322 14.62 -9.99 1.09
N LEU A 323 15.63 -10.71 0.63
CA LEU A 323 15.67 -11.23 -0.73
C LEU A 323 14.56 -12.26 -0.98
N GLY A 324 14.11 -12.35 -2.23
CA GLY A 324 13.19 -13.38 -2.67
C GLY A 324 11.73 -13.17 -2.25
N THR A 325 11.40 -12.02 -1.65
CA THR A 325 10.01 -11.70 -1.28
C THR A 325 9.08 -11.54 -2.48
N GLY A 326 9.64 -11.32 -3.67
CA GLY A 326 8.88 -11.18 -4.91
C GLY A 326 8.02 -12.41 -5.28
N VAL A 327 8.29 -13.58 -4.71
CA VAL A 327 7.44 -14.76 -4.88
C VAL A 327 6.04 -14.54 -4.26
N ALA A 328 5.94 -13.77 -3.18
CA ALA A 328 4.66 -13.44 -2.54
C ALA A 328 3.89 -12.31 -3.28
N ASP A 329 4.58 -11.49 -4.08
CA ASP A 329 3.95 -10.44 -4.91
C ASP A 329 3.36 -11.00 -6.22
N ASP A 330 3.69 -12.24 -6.60
CA ASP A 330 3.21 -12.85 -7.83
C ASP A 330 1.69 -13.05 -7.79
N LYS A 331 0.99 -12.43 -8.73
CA LYS A 331 -0.49 -12.49 -8.78
C LYS A 331 -1.02 -13.90 -9.05
N GLY A 332 -0.19 -14.83 -9.56
CA GLY A 332 -0.52 -16.25 -9.67
C GLY A 332 -0.47 -16.99 -8.33
N ILE A 333 0.28 -16.48 -7.36
CA ILE A 333 0.39 -17.01 -5.98
C ILE A 333 -0.69 -16.42 -5.06
N TYR A 334 -1.04 -15.16 -5.25
CA TYR A 334 -2.07 -14.45 -4.48
C TYR A 334 -3.36 -15.26 -4.21
N PRO A 335 -3.94 -16.03 -5.18
CA PRO A 335 -5.18 -16.79 -4.93
C PRO A 335 -5.07 -17.88 -3.87
N PHE A 336 -3.84 -18.28 -3.50
CA PHE A 336 -3.60 -19.33 -2.51
C PHE A 336 -3.39 -18.81 -1.09
N VAL A 337 -3.42 -17.49 -0.87
CA VAL A 337 -3.20 -16.96 0.49
C VAL A 337 -4.24 -17.45 1.51
N PRO A 338 -5.53 -17.61 1.18
CA PRO A 338 -6.48 -18.26 2.08
C PRO A 338 -6.06 -19.68 2.50
N GLU A 339 -5.55 -20.49 1.58
CA GLU A 339 -5.04 -21.83 1.85
C GLU A 339 -3.74 -21.79 2.67
N MET A 340 -2.87 -20.79 2.44
CA MET A 340 -1.67 -20.57 3.28
C MET A 340 -2.05 -20.28 4.73
N ILE A 341 -3.08 -19.45 4.97
CA ILE A 341 -3.59 -19.14 6.30
C ILE A 341 -4.07 -20.44 6.99
N ARG A 342 -4.86 -21.25 6.31
CA ARG A 342 -5.32 -22.53 6.85
C ARG A 342 -4.19 -23.50 7.11
N PHE A 343 -3.22 -23.55 6.19
CA PHE A 343 -2.09 -24.49 6.28
C PHE A 343 -1.14 -24.14 7.41
N TYR A 344 -0.65 -22.90 7.46
CA TYR A 344 0.38 -22.50 8.41
C TYR A 344 -0.17 -22.09 9.77
N LEU A 345 -1.30 -21.37 9.79
CA LEU A 345 -1.87 -20.81 11.01
C LEU A 345 -2.94 -21.69 11.65
N ARG A 346 -3.53 -22.61 10.89
CA ARG A 346 -4.70 -23.40 11.31
C ARG A 346 -5.91 -22.52 11.66
N GLU A 347 -6.04 -21.42 10.94
CA GLU A 347 -7.09 -20.42 11.11
C GLU A 347 -7.91 -20.25 9.83
N GLU A 348 -9.15 -19.73 9.95
CA GLU A 348 -9.92 -19.29 8.78
C GLU A 348 -9.53 -17.86 8.39
N PRO A 349 -9.49 -17.54 7.09
CA PRO A 349 -9.18 -16.19 6.60
C PRO A 349 -10.19 -15.16 7.11
N ILE A 350 -9.71 -14.10 7.75
CA ILE A 350 -10.53 -12.97 8.23
C ILE A 350 -10.93 -12.06 7.07
N LEU A 351 -10.00 -11.83 6.13
CA LEU A 351 -10.23 -11.06 4.90
C LEU A 351 -10.26 -12.02 3.72
N ALA A 352 -11.32 -11.95 2.93
CA ALA A 352 -11.44 -12.72 1.70
C ALA A 352 -10.63 -12.08 0.57
N ASN A 353 -10.20 -12.88 -0.39
CA ASN A 353 -9.62 -12.40 -1.64
C ASN A 353 -10.73 -12.00 -2.63
N VAL A 354 -10.38 -11.13 -3.58
CA VAL A 354 -11.13 -11.00 -4.82
C VAL A 354 -11.05 -12.33 -5.59
N GLU A 355 -12.19 -12.80 -6.11
CA GLU A 355 -12.24 -13.99 -6.95
C GLU A 355 -11.24 -13.87 -8.10
N THR A 356 -10.45 -14.93 -8.31
CA THR A 356 -9.36 -14.87 -9.29
C THR A 356 -9.29 -16.16 -10.11
N PHE A 357 -9.49 -16.00 -11.41
CA PHE A 357 -9.36 -17.07 -12.39
C PHE A 357 -7.92 -17.21 -12.86
N ARG A 358 -7.43 -18.43 -12.97
CA ARG A 358 -6.06 -18.79 -13.37
C ARG A 358 -6.09 -19.53 -14.70
N PRO A 359 -5.54 -18.96 -15.79
CA PRO A 359 -5.60 -19.59 -17.10
C PRO A 359 -4.86 -20.93 -17.22
N LEU A 360 -3.96 -21.24 -16.27
CA LEU A 360 -3.34 -22.57 -16.18
C LEU A 360 -4.37 -23.68 -15.98
N ILE A 361 -5.50 -23.39 -15.33
CA ILE A 361 -6.60 -24.32 -15.15
C ILE A 361 -7.48 -24.28 -16.40
N PRO A 362 -7.65 -25.40 -17.15
CA PRO A 362 -8.37 -25.40 -18.42
C PRO A 362 -9.79 -24.81 -18.35
N SER A 363 -10.56 -25.13 -17.30
CA SER A 363 -11.90 -24.57 -17.09
C SER A 363 -11.90 -23.06 -16.86
N HIS A 364 -10.93 -22.55 -16.08
CA HIS A 364 -10.76 -21.11 -15.88
C HIS A 364 -10.36 -20.40 -17.16
N ARG A 365 -9.43 -20.99 -17.95
CA ARG A 365 -9.02 -20.44 -19.24
C ARG A 365 -10.19 -20.32 -20.20
N GLN A 366 -10.99 -21.37 -20.33
CA GLN A 366 -12.21 -21.35 -21.14
C GLN A 366 -13.17 -20.25 -20.69
N HIS A 367 -13.41 -20.14 -19.38
CA HIS A 367 -14.25 -19.09 -18.81
C HIS A 367 -13.71 -17.69 -19.13
N ILE A 368 -12.40 -17.46 -18.98
CA ILE A 368 -11.75 -16.18 -19.24
C ILE A 368 -11.92 -15.79 -20.70
N LEU A 369 -11.58 -16.68 -21.62
CA LEU A 369 -11.66 -16.42 -23.06
C LEU A 369 -13.07 -16.12 -23.54
N ALA A 370 -14.07 -16.76 -22.91
CA ALA A 370 -15.48 -16.55 -23.23
C ALA A 370 -16.08 -15.28 -22.63
N ASN A 371 -15.41 -14.61 -21.67
CA ASN A 371 -15.98 -13.49 -20.89
C ASN A 371 -15.01 -12.30 -20.74
N LEU A 372 -14.04 -12.14 -21.64
CA LEU A 372 -13.02 -11.08 -21.54
C LEU A 372 -13.62 -9.68 -21.36
N GLU A 373 -14.80 -9.42 -21.94
CA GLU A 373 -15.49 -8.13 -21.83
C GLU A 373 -16.01 -7.81 -20.41
N LYS A 374 -16.05 -8.80 -19.50
CA LYS A 374 -16.51 -8.67 -18.11
C LYS A 374 -15.39 -8.78 -17.08
N LEU A 375 -14.17 -9.03 -17.55
CA LEU A 375 -13.04 -9.35 -16.68
C LEU A 375 -11.95 -8.28 -16.74
N VAL A 376 -11.19 -8.17 -15.67
CA VAL A 376 -9.91 -7.46 -15.63
C VAL A 376 -8.81 -8.51 -15.70
N VAL A 377 -8.02 -8.50 -16.77
CA VAL A 377 -6.89 -9.40 -16.96
C VAL A 377 -5.61 -8.68 -16.58
N LYS A 378 -4.76 -9.34 -15.77
CA LYS A 378 -3.50 -8.76 -15.26
C LYS A 378 -2.35 -9.71 -15.55
N ALA A 379 -1.20 -9.18 -15.97
CA ALA A 379 0.04 -9.94 -15.99
C ALA A 379 0.48 -10.21 -14.53
N VAL A 380 1.00 -11.41 -14.25
CA VAL A 380 1.31 -11.87 -12.88
C VAL A 380 2.47 -11.12 -12.23
N ASP A 381 3.42 -10.66 -13.04
CA ASP A 381 4.65 -9.99 -12.61
C ASP A 381 4.63 -8.47 -12.82
N ALA A 382 3.57 -7.93 -13.45
CA ALA A 382 3.44 -6.50 -13.69
C ALA A 382 2.92 -5.74 -12.45
N SER A 383 3.31 -4.47 -12.34
CA SER A 383 2.87 -3.53 -11.29
C SER A 383 2.42 -2.20 -11.90
N GLY A 384 1.79 -1.32 -11.11
CA GLY A 384 1.42 0.03 -11.54
C GLY A 384 0.31 0.11 -12.60
N GLY A 385 -0.42 -0.99 -12.85
CA GLY A 385 -1.51 -1.04 -13.84
C GLY A 385 -1.04 -1.20 -15.30
N TYR A 386 0.25 -1.45 -15.52
CA TYR A 386 0.77 -1.76 -16.85
C TYR A 386 0.46 -3.22 -17.23
N GLY A 387 0.26 -3.48 -18.54
CA GLY A 387 -0.02 -4.83 -19.04
C GLY A 387 -1.37 -5.40 -18.57
N MET A 388 -2.37 -4.54 -18.32
CA MET A 388 -3.69 -4.90 -17.84
C MET A 388 -4.74 -4.65 -18.93
N LEU A 389 -5.73 -5.54 -19.03
CA LEU A 389 -6.94 -5.34 -19.83
C LEU A 389 -8.12 -5.10 -18.89
N ILE A 390 -8.80 -3.99 -19.06
CA ILE A 390 -10.10 -3.73 -18.42
C ILE A 390 -11.17 -4.05 -19.47
N GLY A 391 -11.76 -5.25 -19.36
CA GLY A 391 -12.68 -5.80 -20.36
C GLY A 391 -13.80 -4.84 -20.75
N PRO A 392 -14.58 -4.26 -19.81
CA PRO A 392 -15.66 -3.34 -20.14
C PRO A 392 -15.23 -2.06 -20.88
N ALA A 393 -13.99 -1.61 -20.69
CA ALA A 393 -13.44 -0.42 -21.33
C ALA A 393 -12.59 -0.73 -22.58
N SER A 394 -12.46 -2.01 -22.97
CA SER A 394 -11.58 -2.45 -24.05
C SER A 394 -12.30 -2.59 -25.38
N THR A 395 -11.56 -2.39 -26.48
CA THR A 395 -12.03 -2.70 -27.82
C THR A 395 -11.98 -4.21 -28.08
N LYS A 396 -12.65 -4.67 -29.15
CA LYS A 396 -12.60 -6.07 -29.57
C LYS A 396 -11.17 -6.49 -29.91
N GLU A 397 -10.43 -5.63 -30.61
CA GLU A 397 -9.06 -5.89 -31.04
C GLU A 397 -8.12 -6.10 -29.84
N GLN A 398 -8.30 -5.29 -28.79
CA GLN A 398 -7.55 -5.45 -27.53
C GLN A 398 -7.88 -6.77 -26.83
N ARG A 399 -9.16 -7.16 -26.79
CA ARG A 399 -9.56 -8.46 -26.24
C ARG A 399 -9.00 -9.62 -27.03
N ASP A 400 -9.05 -9.57 -28.37
CA ASP A 400 -8.48 -10.60 -29.25
C ASP A 400 -6.96 -10.70 -29.09
N GLU A 401 -6.26 -9.59 -28.86
CA GLU A 401 -4.83 -9.58 -28.53
C GLU A 401 -4.55 -10.27 -27.20
N PHE A 402 -5.30 -9.93 -26.15
CA PHE A 402 -5.13 -10.55 -24.84
C PHE A 402 -5.51 -12.03 -24.83
N ALA A 403 -6.54 -12.44 -25.60
CA ALA A 403 -6.87 -13.85 -25.78
C ALA A 403 -5.67 -14.64 -26.30
N ARG A 404 -5.00 -14.14 -27.37
CA ARG A 404 -3.79 -14.77 -27.93
C ARG A 404 -2.63 -14.81 -26.92
N LYS A 405 -2.43 -13.74 -26.14
CA LYS A 405 -1.39 -13.68 -25.10
C LYS A 405 -1.64 -14.71 -24.00
N ILE A 406 -2.89 -14.85 -23.55
CA ILE A 406 -3.29 -15.83 -22.53
C ILE A 406 -3.11 -17.26 -23.05
N GLU A 407 -3.49 -17.55 -24.29
CA GLU A 407 -3.31 -18.87 -24.90
C GLU A 407 -1.82 -19.22 -25.06
N ALA A 408 -1.00 -18.25 -25.47
CA ALA A 408 0.44 -18.44 -25.65
C ALA A 408 1.20 -18.61 -24.31
N ASN A 409 0.77 -17.93 -23.26
CA ASN A 409 1.40 -18.00 -21.94
C ASN A 409 0.34 -17.98 -20.81
N PRO A 410 -0.35 -19.10 -20.54
CA PRO A 410 -1.38 -19.17 -19.51
C PRO A 410 -0.87 -18.90 -18.09
N ARG A 411 0.41 -19.16 -17.81
CA ARG A 411 1.02 -18.87 -16.48
C ARG A 411 1.20 -17.37 -16.27
N GLY A 412 1.40 -16.61 -17.32
CA GLY A 412 1.73 -15.19 -17.28
C GLY A 412 0.57 -14.26 -16.93
N TYR A 413 -0.66 -14.79 -16.74
CA TYR A 413 -1.85 -13.98 -16.51
C TYR A 413 -2.74 -14.54 -15.41
N ILE A 414 -3.51 -13.64 -14.80
CA ILE A 414 -4.73 -13.91 -14.02
C ILE A 414 -5.88 -13.08 -14.58
N ALA A 415 -7.10 -13.46 -14.25
CA ALA A 415 -8.28 -12.66 -14.53
C ALA A 415 -9.17 -12.56 -13.29
N GLN A 416 -9.77 -11.40 -13.08
CA GLN A 416 -10.68 -11.12 -11.98
C GLN A 416 -11.98 -10.54 -12.54
N PRO A 417 -13.16 -10.81 -11.94
CA PRO A 417 -14.37 -10.10 -12.30
C PRO A 417 -14.15 -8.59 -12.20
N THR A 418 -14.80 -7.82 -13.08
CA THR A 418 -14.86 -6.37 -12.89
C THR A 418 -15.68 -6.06 -11.66
N ILE A 419 -15.05 -5.50 -10.64
CA ILE A 419 -15.70 -5.15 -9.38
C ILE A 419 -16.07 -3.68 -9.40
N ASN A 420 -17.33 -3.39 -9.09
CA ASN A 420 -17.74 -2.03 -8.79
C ASN A 420 -17.16 -1.64 -7.42
N LEU A 421 -16.06 -0.89 -7.45
CA LEU A 421 -15.43 -0.33 -6.25
C LEU A 421 -16.42 0.56 -5.52
N SER A 422 -16.29 0.67 -4.20
CA SER A 422 -17.03 1.68 -3.44
C SER A 422 -16.76 3.08 -3.97
N ARG A 423 -17.72 3.98 -3.75
CA ARG A 423 -17.61 5.39 -4.13
C ARG A 423 -17.53 6.26 -2.88
N HIS A 424 -16.82 7.36 -3.01
CA HIS A 424 -16.68 8.36 -1.96
C HIS A 424 -16.88 9.75 -2.55
N PRO A 425 -17.55 10.70 -1.84
CA PRO A 425 -17.64 12.08 -2.28
C PRO A 425 -16.27 12.68 -2.52
N THR A 426 -16.07 13.24 -3.70
CA THR A 426 -14.83 13.84 -4.16
C THR A 426 -15.13 15.22 -4.73
N LEU A 427 -14.32 16.21 -4.40
CA LEU A 427 -14.52 17.58 -4.88
C LEU A 427 -14.10 17.69 -6.36
N VAL A 428 -15.05 18.00 -7.21
CA VAL A 428 -14.86 18.17 -8.65
C VAL A 428 -15.59 19.43 -9.08
N ASP A 429 -14.87 20.41 -9.63
CA ASP A 429 -15.43 21.67 -10.14
C ASP A 429 -16.39 22.34 -9.13
N GLY A 430 -15.97 22.43 -7.86
CA GLY A 430 -16.73 23.09 -6.78
C GLY A 430 -17.93 22.29 -6.27
N ARG A 431 -18.09 21.02 -6.64
CA ARG A 431 -19.19 20.14 -6.23
C ARG A 431 -18.66 18.80 -5.77
N LEU A 432 -19.45 18.11 -4.97
CA LEU A 432 -19.14 16.75 -4.57
C LEU A 432 -19.75 15.75 -5.54
N ASP A 433 -18.91 14.89 -6.09
CA ASP A 433 -19.30 13.80 -6.98
C ASP A 433 -18.71 12.48 -6.48
N GLY A 434 -19.44 11.39 -6.70
CA GLY A 434 -18.96 10.07 -6.26
C GLY A 434 -17.86 9.56 -7.18
N ARG A 435 -16.69 9.28 -6.63
CA ARG A 435 -15.57 8.65 -7.34
C ARG A 435 -15.21 7.32 -6.69
N HIS A 436 -14.79 6.37 -7.51
CA HIS A 436 -14.33 5.07 -7.02
C HIS A 436 -13.05 5.19 -6.21
N VAL A 437 -12.99 4.44 -5.10
CA VAL A 437 -11.86 4.46 -4.18
C VAL A 437 -11.40 3.04 -3.85
N ASP A 438 -10.10 2.91 -3.52
CA ASP A 438 -9.53 1.75 -2.87
C ASP A 438 -8.77 2.17 -1.60
N LEU A 439 -8.10 1.22 -0.96
CA LEU A 439 -7.33 1.47 0.26
C LEU A 439 -6.05 0.62 0.24
N ARG A 440 -4.90 1.25 0.47
CA ARG A 440 -3.63 0.56 0.73
C ARG A 440 -3.18 0.80 2.17
N PRO A 441 -3.53 -0.06 3.12
CA PRO A 441 -2.90 -0.09 4.43
C PRO A 441 -1.42 -0.48 4.34
N PHE A 442 -0.64 -0.04 5.34
CA PHE A 442 0.76 -0.42 5.50
C PHE A 442 0.95 -1.23 6.78
N VAL A 443 1.70 -2.32 6.66
CA VAL A 443 2.00 -3.23 7.76
C VAL A 443 3.50 -3.30 7.95
N LEU A 444 3.94 -3.18 9.19
CA LEU A 444 5.31 -3.37 9.62
C LEU A 444 5.41 -4.67 10.41
N TYR A 445 6.41 -5.49 10.13
CA TYR A 445 6.64 -6.76 10.84
C TYR A 445 8.09 -6.84 11.32
N GLY A 446 8.27 -6.67 12.61
CA GLY A 446 9.50 -6.84 13.36
C GLY A 446 9.28 -7.82 14.49
N GLU A 447 9.48 -7.39 15.76
CA GLU A 447 9.12 -8.18 16.93
C GLU A 447 7.62 -8.41 17.02
N GLU A 448 6.86 -7.39 16.67
CA GLU A 448 5.41 -7.40 16.56
C GLU A 448 4.97 -7.00 15.16
N ILE A 449 3.72 -7.35 14.82
CA ILE A 449 3.08 -6.89 13.60
C ILE A 449 2.27 -5.64 13.91
N ILE A 450 2.68 -4.52 13.33
CA ILE A 450 2.04 -3.20 13.50
C ILE A 450 1.34 -2.83 12.21
N VAL A 451 0.05 -2.56 12.27
CA VAL A 451 -0.70 -2.00 11.15
C VAL A 451 -0.92 -0.51 11.42
N MET A 452 -0.44 0.35 10.53
CA MET A 452 -0.69 1.80 10.63
C MET A 452 -2.20 2.06 10.55
N PRO A 453 -2.81 2.76 11.53
CA PRO A 453 -4.27 2.98 11.56
C PRO A 453 -4.68 3.98 10.48
N GLY A 454 -4.86 3.50 9.26
CA GLY A 454 -5.12 4.24 8.04
C GLY A 454 -4.53 3.55 6.82
N GLY A 455 -4.36 4.32 5.78
CA GLY A 455 -3.78 3.83 4.53
C GLY A 455 -3.90 4.87 3.44
N LEU A 456 -3.29 4.60 2.30
CA LEU A 456 -3.46 5.43 1.12
C LEU A 456 -4.82 5.11 0.48
N THR A 457 -5.80 5.99 0.66
CA THR A 457 -7.01 5.96 -0.18
C THR A 457 -6.67 6.57 -1.52
N ARG A 458 -6.73 5.75 -2.59
CA ARG A 458 -6.56 6.21 -3.97
C ARG A 458 -7.94 6.46 -4.59
N VAL A 459 -8.03 7.45 -5.48
CA VAL A 459 -9.29 7.92 -6.07
C VAL A 459 -9.19 7.89 -7.59
N ALA A 460 -10.17 7.32 -8.26
CA ALA A 460 -10.31 7.41 -9.71
C ALA A 460 -10.93 8.76 -10.08
N LEU A 461 -10.12 9.75 -10.47
CA LEU A 461 -10.58 11.10 -10.74
C LEU A 461 -11.50 11.22 -11.97
N PRO A 462 -11.22 10.57 -13.13
CA PRO A 462 -12.15 10.61 -14.26
C PRO A 462 -13.48 9.93 -13.91
N GLU A 463 -14.59 10.52 -14.35
CA GLU A 463 -15.93 9.98 -14.13
C GLU A 463 -16.05 8.56 -14.71
N GLY A 464 -16.62 7.64 -13.91
CA GLY A 464 -16.82 6.24 -14.30
C GLY A 464 -15.56 5.38 -14.38
N SER A 465 -14.36 5.95 -14.15
CA SER A 465 -13.12 5.21 -14.14
C SER A 465 -13.02 4.29 -12.91
N LEU A 466 -12.54 3.07 -13.13
CA LEU A 466 -12.17 2.11 -12.08
C LEU A 466 -10.65 2.14 -11.79
N VAL A 467 -9.88 2.96 -12.51
CA VAL A 467 -8.43 3.05 -12.37
C VAL A 467 -8.08 4.07 -11.30
N VAL A 468 -7.69 3.59 -10.14
CA VAL A 468 -7.32 4.41 -8.97
C VAL A 468 -5.81 4.68 -8.87
N ASN A 469 -4.98 4.00 -9.67
CA ASN A 469 -3.52 4.09 -9.58
C ASN A 469 -3.00 5.50 -9.88
N SER A 470 -2.19 6.05 -8.97
CA SER A 470 -1.57 7.37 -9.13
C SER A 470 -0.69 7.47 -10.38
N SER A 471 -0.03 6.36 -10.79
CA SER A 471 0.74 6.28 -12.05
C SER A 471 -0.10 6.50 -13.30
N GLN A 472 -1.41 6.35 -13.21
CA GLN A 472 -2.36 6.54 -14.31
C GLN A 472 -3.31 7.74 -14.08
N GLY A 473 -2.92 8.68 -13.21
CA GLY A 473 -3.67 9.92 -12.97
C GLY A 473 -4.70 9.83 -11.85
N GLY A 474 -4.65 8.79 -11.01
CA GLY A 474 -5.45 8.72 -9.78
C GLY A 474 -5.02 9.75 -8.74
N GLY A 475 -5.98 10.24 -7.95
CA GLY A 475 -5.75 11.12 -6.81
C GLY A 475 -5.67 10.36 -5.48
N THR A 476 -5.53 11.13 -4.40
CA THR A 476 -5.47 10.59 -3.03
C THR A 476 -6.38 11.36 -2.07
N LYS A 477 -6.76 10.69 -0.98
CA LYS A 477 -7.49 11.27 0.17
C LYS A 477 -6.81 10.87 1.46
N ASP A 478 -6.98 11.69 2.52
CA ASP A 478 -6.65 11.25 3.87
C ASP A 478 -7.66 10.21 4.37
N THR A 479 -7.17 9.17 5.03
CA THR A 479 -7.99 8.11 5.61
C THR A 479 -8.02 8.26 7.12
N TRP A 480 -9.18 8.51 7.70
CA TRP A 480 -9.38 8.68 9.14
C TRP A 480 -9.97 7.42 9.74
N VAL A 481 -9.17 6.68 10.47
CA VAL A 481 -9.64 5.59 11.32
C VAL A 481 -10.04 6.18 12.66
N LEU A 482 -11.28 5.95 13.06
CA LEU A 482 -11.84 6.52 14.28
C LEU A 482 -11.52 5.65 15.49
N HIS A 483 -11.38 6.29 16.66
CA HIS A 483 -11.40 5.59 17.96
C HIS A 483 -12.83 5.23 18.36
N ASP A 484 -13.01 4.21 19.18
CA ASP A 484 -14.28 3.95 19.84
C ASP A 484 -14.68 5.12 20.74
N ASN A 485 -15.89 5.64 20.56
CA ASN A 485 -16.42 6.73 21.36
C ASN A 485 -16.71 6.33 22.83
N ALA A 486 -16.66 5.04 23.18
CA ALA A 486 -16.85 4.56 24.54
C ALA A 486 -15.81 5.10 25.54
N ALA A 487 -14.65 5.57 25.08
CA ALA A 487 -13.62 6.15 25.94
C ALA A 487 -13.80 7.65 26.24
N ARG A 488 -14.74 8.35 25.59
CA ARG A 488 -14.98 9.80 25.82
C ARG A 488 -16.07 10.13 26.87
N LEU A 489 -16.72 9.14 27.47
CA LEU A 489 -17.77 9.35 28.47
C LEU A 489 -17.27 9.22 29.92
N ALA A 490 -15.96 9.17 30.17
CA ALA A 490 -15.45 9.46 31.49
C ALA A 490 -15.26 10.99 31.58
N PRO A 491 -16.05 11.73 32.35
CA PRO A 491 -15.73 13.12 32.63
C PRO A 491 -14.36 13.16 33.30
N ALA A 492 -13.44 13.95 32.73
CA ALA A 492 -12.23 14.33 33.43
C ALA A 492 -12.68 14.85 34.82
N ASP A 493 -12.12 14.26 35.85
CA ASP A 493 -12.37 14.45 37.26
C ASP A 493 -12.92 15.83 37.59
N ALA A 494 -14.14 15.89 38.15
CA ALA A 494 -14.61 17.02 38.88
C ALA A 494 -13.62 17.24 40.05
N PRO A 495 -13.19 18.47 40.30
CA PRO A 495 -12.35 18.75 41.48
C PRO A 495 -13.10 18.34 42.76
N PRO A 496 -12.41 17.80 43.75
CA PRO A 496 -13.06 17.39 44.97
C PRO A 496 -13.73 18.60 45.63
N GLU A 497 -15.05 18.55 45.72
CA GLU A 497 -15.78 19.37 46.73
C GLU A 497 -15.36 18.85 48.11
N ASP A 498 -14.42 19.56 48.74
CA ASP A 498 -14.39 19.63 50.19
C ASP A 498 -13.29 20.61 50.64
N CYS A 499 -13.72 21.81 50.93
CA CYS A 499 -13.16 22.65 52.02
C CYS A 499 -14.06 23.87 52.21
N ALA A 500 -15.25 23.63 52.82
CA ALA A 500 -15.99 24.65 53.50
C ALA A 500 -16.74 24.01 54.69
N ARG A 501 -16.05 23.97 55.87
CA ARG A 501 -16.61 24.05 57.24
C ARG A 501 -15.59 23.53 58.25
N THR A 502 -14.83 24.39 58.81
CA THR A 502 -14.82 24.85 60.21
C THR A 502 -13.72 25.86 60.45
#